data_2ea80d895b00da34679ae6c466e39360
#
_entry.id   2ea80d895b00da34679ae6c466e39360
#
_cell.length_a   1.000
_cell.length_b   1.000
_cell.length_c   1.000
_cell.angle_alpha   90.00
_cell.angle_beta   90.00
_cell.angle_gamma   90.00
#
_symmetry.space_group_name_H-M   'P 1'
#
loop_
_entity.id
_entity.type
_entity.pdbx_description
1 polymer ?
#
loop_
_entity_poly.entity_id
_entity_poly.type
_entity_poly.pdbx_seq_one_letter_code
_entity_poly.pdbx_strand_id
1 'polypeptide(L)'
;MGYREFAPPAALRDLVECAWVVDGPPQPVRVLPDGCMDLMRLDGPIVVAGPDTTASVSPRNGESFVGLRFRPGVLPRLLGVPASELRNQRVPFRDLRPVPPHRTLVDLAVALASDEPTTETAPWSLSLLSHVTGALAGGAAVSHVAGQVGWSARTLQRQCTVVYGYGPATLRRILRFRRAVRLLGDGLPSTEVAARAGYADQPHLHREVCELAGVPLASLRQDSSGANRSTQLPSGSATVA
;
A
#
# COMPACT_ATOMS: atom_id res chain seq x y z
N MET A 1 6.14 16.93 14.93
CA MET A 1 6.12 15.47 14.74
C MET A 1 5.10 15.19 13.64
N GLY A 2 5.09 14.04 13.06
CA GLY A 2 4.27 13.75 11.86
C GLY A 2 4.25 12.27 11.57
N TYR A 3 4.19 11.90 10.31
CA TYR A 3 4.31 10.51 9.87
C TYR A 3 5.75 10.00 9.98
N ARG A 4 5.92 8.83 10.56
CA ARG A 4 7.21 8.12 10.66
C ARG A 4 7.02 6.65 10.36
N GLU A 5 7.97 6.06 9.67
CA GLU A 5 8.05 4.63 9.41
C GLU A 5 9.21 4.00 10.17
N PHE A 6 9.02 2.74 10.53
CA PHE A 6 9.96 1.91 11.24
C PHE A 6 10.12 0.58 10.52
N ALA A 7 11.27 -0.06 10.69
CA ALA A 7 11.48 -1.40 10.16
C ALA A 7 10.37 -2.36 10.62
N PRO A 8 9.95 -3.31 9.77
CA PRO A 8 8.93 -4.28 10.16
C PRO A 8 9.39 -5.12 11.36
N PRO A 9 8.47 -5.52 12.25
CA PRO A 9 8.78 -6.45 13.33
C PRO A 9 9.45 -7.72 12.80
N ALA A 10 10.46 -8.24 13.48
CA ALA A 10 11.25 -9.38 13.00
C ALA A 10 10.39 -10.61 12.64
N ALA A 11 9.37 -10.90 13.43
CA ALA A 11 8.45 -12.02 13.20
C ALA A 11 7.53 -11.82 11.97
N LEU A 12 7.42 -10.60 11.43
CA LEU A 12 6.51 -10.24 10.34
C LEU A 12 7.24 -9.69 9.11
N ARG A 13 8.58 -9.76 9.05
CA ARG A 13 9.37 -9.11 7.98
C ARG A 13 9.03 -9.55 6.56
N ASP A 14 8.52 -10.77 6.40
CA ASP A 14 8.12 -11.30 5.08
C ASP A 14 6.69 -10.89 4.70
N LEU A 15 5.90 -10.45 5.65
CA LEU A 15 4.49 -10.08 5.49
C LEU A 15 4.28 -8.57 5.52
N VAL A 16 5.01 -7.87 6.39
CA VAL A 16 4.87 -6.43 6.66
C VAL A 16 6.00 -5.67 5.97
N GLU A 17 5.66 -4.54 5.39
CA GLU A 17 6.61 -3.64 4.75
C GLU A 17 7.25 -2.70 5.77
N CYS A 18 6.42 -2.07 6.62
CA CYS A 18 6.85 -1.20 7.71
C CYS A 18 5.80 -1.16 8.83
N ALA A 19 6.24 -0.82 10.03
CA ALA A 19 5.37 -0.24 11.04
C ALA A 19 5.40 1.28 10.89
N TRP A 20 4.29 1.96 11.21
CA TRP A 20 4.23 3.40 11.08
C TRP A 20 3.44 4.05 12.23
N VAL A 21 3.72 5.33 12.48
CA VAL A 21 3.00 6.16 13.43
C VAL A 21 2.73 7.52 12.80
N VAL A 22 1.55 8.06 13.09
CA VAL A 22 1.19 9.45 12.81
C VAL A 22 0.82 10.12 14.10
N ASP A 23 1.52 11.21 14.42
CA ASP A 23 1.25 12.04 15.60
C ASP A 23 1.39 13.53 15.24
N GLY A 24 1.04 14.41 16.18
CA GLY A 24 1.19 15.85 16.00
C GLY A 24 -0.16 16.60 15.91
N PRO A 25 -0.12 17.90 15.56
CA PRO A 25 -1.30 18.74 15.57
C PRO A 25 -2.40 18.27 14.61
N PRO A 26 -3.66 18.68 14.85
CA PRO A 26 -4.76 18.40 13.95
C PRO A 26 -4.48 18.98 12.56
N GLN A 27 -4.40 18.11 11.55
CA GLN A 27 -4.31 18.51 10.15
C GLN A 27 -4.71 17.34 9.25
N PRO A 28 -5.39 17.59 8.12
CA PRO A 28 -5.73 16.54 7.18
C PRO A 28 -4.47 15.84 6.65
N VAL A 29 -4.54 14.52 6.53
CA VAL A 29 -3.47 13.69 5.96
C VAL A 29 -3.95 13.12 4.63
N ARG A 30 -3.17 13.34 3.58
CA ARG A 30 -3.40 12.74 2.28
C ARG A 30 -2.78 11.34 2.25
N VAL A 31 -3.62 10.33 2.05
CA VAL A 31 -3.20 8.93 1.88
C VAL A 31 -3.13 8.64 0.39
N LEU A 32 -1.95 8.27 -0.10
CA LEU A 32 -1.72 7.96 -1.51
C LEU A 32 -1.90 6.46 -1.77
N PRO A 33 -2.40 6.07 -2.96
CA PRO A 33 -2.47 4.66 -3.34
C PRO A 33 -1.06 4.08 -3.51
N ASP A 34 -0.78 2.96 -2.88
CA ASP A 34 0.54 2.32 -2.87
C ASP A 34 0.51 0.82 -3.15
N GLY A 35 -0.67 0.24 -3.28
CA GLY A 35 -0.87 -1.19 -3.49
C GLY A 35 -0.89 -2.02 -2.22
N CYS A 36 -0.70 -1.41 -1.07
CA CYS A 36 -0.68 -2.05 0.24
C CYS A 36 -2.05 -1.97 0.94
N MET A 37 -2.16 -2.68 2.03
CA MET A 37 -3.24 -2.58 3.01
C MET A 37 -2.63 -2.42 4.39
N ASP A 38 -3.31 -1.67 5.24
CA ASP A 38 -2.84 -1.41 6.60
C ASP A 38 -3.79 -2.02 7.65
N LEU A 39 -3.21 -2.58 8.71
CA LEU A 39 -3.87 -2.85 9.97
C LEU A 39 -3.48 -1.74 10.93
N MET A 40 -4.44 -0.93 11.38
CA MET A 40 -4.14 0.27 12.16
C MET A 40 -5.04 0.41 13.37
N ARG A 41 -4.54 1.11 14.38
CA ARG A 41 -5.30 1.49 15.58
C ARG A 41 -5.49 3.00 15.59
N LEU A 42 -6.77 3.40 15.74
CA LEU A 42 -7.22 4.78 15.84
C LEU A 42 -7.73 4.98 17.27
N ASP A 43 -6.89 5.39 18.21
CA ASP A 43 -7.26 5.68 19.62
C ASP A 43 -8.37 4.76 20.23
N GLY A 44 -8.33 3.46 19.94
CA GLY A 44 -9.30 2.48 20.42
C GLY A 44 -9.56 1.36 19.41
N PRO A 45 -10.43 1.54 18.41
CA PRO A 45 -10.76 0.46 17.49
C PRO A 45 -9.61 0.13 16.54
N ILE A 46 -9.50 -1.17 16.22
CA ILE A 46 -8.61 -1.62 15.16
C ILE A 46 -9.37 -1.54 13.84
N VAL A 47 -8.73 -0.97 12.83
CA VAL A 47 -9.29 -0.75 11.51
C VAL A 47 -8.38 -1.38 10.44
N VAL A 48 -8.99 -1.99 9.46
CA VAL A 48 -8.34 -2.42 8.22
C VAL A 48 -8.55 -1.34 7.18
N ALA A 49 -7.45 -0.79 6.66
CA ALA A 49 -7.48 0.06 5.48
C ALA A 49 -7.28 -0.80 4.24
N GLY A 50 -8.25 -0.79 3.36
CA GLY A 50 -8.22 -1.51 2.09
C GLY A 50 -7.29 -0.86 1.07
N PRO A 51 -7.05 -1.51 -0.06
CA PRO A 51 -6.21 -0.97 -1.10
C PRO A 51 -6.92 0.18 -1.80
N ASP A 52 -6.27 1.34 -1.84
CA ASP A 52 -6.82 2.54 -2.48
C ASP A 52 -6.51 2.56 -3.98
N THR A 53 -7.45 3.08 -4.78
CA THR A 53 -7.27 3.29 -6.22
C THR A 53 -6.82 4.72 -6.55
N THR A 54 -7.15 5.66 -5.69
CA THR A 54 -6.76 7.08 -5.76
C THR A 54 -6.52 7.61 -4.35
N ALA A 55 -5.93 8.79 -4.24
CA ALA A 55 -5.71 9.41 -2.96
C ALA A 55 -7.01 9.70 -2.22
N SER A 56 -6.98 9.55 -0.92
CA SER A 56 -8.01 10.00 0.01
C SER A 56 -7.43 11.01 1.00
N VAL A 57 -8.29 11.84 1.58
CA VAL A 57 -7.92 12.77 2.64
C VAL A 57 -8.54 12.29 3.95
N SER A 58 -7.70 11.90 4.89
CA SER A 58 -8.13 11.52 6.23
C SER A 58 -8.15 12.74 7.14
N PRO A 59 -9.30 13.13 7.72
CA PRO A 59 -9.35 14.16 8.74
C PRO A 59 -8.61 13.64 9.98
N ARG A 60 -7.87 14.53 10.64
CA ARG A 60 -7.23 14.26 11.93
C ARG A 60 -7.59 15.38 12.91
N ASN A 61 -8.03 14.98 14.10
CA ASN A 61 -8.36 15.89 15.19
C ASN A 61 -7.26 15.93 16.27
N GLY A 62 -6.05 15.44 15.94
CA GLY A 62 -4.93 15.37 16.87
C GLY A 62 -4.68 13.98 17.47
N GLU A 63 -5.52 12.99 17.11
CA GLU A 63 -5.32 11.60 17.56
C GLU A 63 -4.02 11.02 16.98
N SER A 64 -3.41 10.11 17.75
CA SER A 64 -2.26 9.32 17.30
C SER A 64 -2.74 8.03 16.64
N PHE A 65 -2.22 7.76 15.45
CA PHE A 65 -2.47 6.53 14.72
C PHE A 65 -1.19 5.72 14.66
N VAL A 66 -1.33 4.41 14.86
CA VAL A 66 -0.25 3.45 14.66
C VAL A 66 -0.73 2.35 13.74
N GLY A 67 0.14 1.84 12.88
CA GLY A 67 -0.23 0.81 11.93
C GLY A 67 0.90 -0.09 11.49
N LEU A 68 0.50 -1.20 10.89
CA LEU A 68 1.36 -2.14 10.17
C LEU A 68 0.91 -2.12 8.71
N ARG A 69 1.82 -1.76 7.82
CA ARG A 69 1.61 -1.83 6.38
C ARG A 69 2.02 -3.18 5.86
N PHE A 70 1.08 -3.91 5.34
CA PHE A 70 1.32 -5.21 4.75
C PHE A 70 1.75 -5.09 3.30
N ARG A 71 2.65 -5.98 2.88
CA ARG A 71 3.05 -6.08 1.48
C ARG A 71 1.82 -6.32 0.59
N PRO A 72 1.83 -5.86 -0.68
CA PRO A 72 0.67 -6.02 -1.57
C PRO A 72 0.16 -7.46 -1.61
N GLY A 73 -1.15 -7.63 -1.42
CA GLY A 73 -1.84 -8.93 -1.46
C GLY A 73 -1.70 -9.81 -0.21
N VAL A 74 -0.94 -9.40 0.80
CA VAL A 74 -0.73 -10.24 2.00
C VAL A 74 -1.89 -10.16 2.99
N LEU A 75 -2.35 -8.95 3.35
CA LEU A 75 -3.36 -8.82 4.41
C LEU A 75 -4.70 -9.51 4.08
N PRO A 76 -5.24 -9.47 2.84
CA PRO A 76 -6.46 -10.21 2.48
C PRO A 76 -6.33 -11.71 2.73
N ARG A 77 -5.15 -12.27 2.47
CA ARG A 77 -4.84 -13.68 2.76
C ARG A 77 -4.97 -14.02 4.24
N LEU A 78 -4.51 -13.13 5.13
CA LEU A 78 -4.56 -13.32 6.58
C LEU A 78 -5.97 -13.08 7.15
N LEU A 79 -6.73 -12.19 6.52
CA LEU A 79 -8.10 -11.87 6.93
C LEU A 79 -9.12 -12.92 6.46
N GLY A 80 -8.84 -13.65 5.40
CA GLY A 80 -9.81 -14.52 4.76
C GLY A 80 -10.88 -13.75 3.97
N VAL A 81 -10.63 -12.48 3.61
CA VAL A 81 -11.57 -11.60 2.90
C VAL A 81 -10.93 -11.12 1.60
N PRO A 82 -11.60 -11.22 0.44
CA PRO A 82 -11.09 -10.70 -0.82
C PRO A 82 -10.78 -9.21 -0.73
N ALA A 83 -9.61 -8.79 -1.23
CA ALA A 83 -9.23 -7.38 -1.23
C ALA A 83 -10.22 -6.49 -2.01
N SER A 84 -10.95 -7.07 -2.99
CA SER A 84 -11.97 -6.35 -3.75
C SER A 84 -13.15 -5.86 -2.89
N GLU A 85 -13.46 -6.54 -1.79
CA GLU A 85 -14.51 -6.14 -0.86
C GLU A 85 -14.07 -5.00 0.05
N LEU A 86 -12.76 -4.81 0.21
CA LEU A 86 -12.16 -3.79 1.06
C LEU A 86 -11.63 -2.59 0.28
N ARG A 87 -11.76 -2.60 -1.04
CA ARG A 87 -11.20 -1.55 -1.92
C ARG A 87 -11.78 -0.17 -1.61
N ASN A 88 -10.90 0.81 -1.38
CA ASN A 88 -11.24 2.18 -1.00
C ASN A 88 -12.02 2.29 0.32
N GLN A 89 -11.91 1.30 1.21
CA GLN A 89 -12.66 1.27 2.46
C GLN A 89 -11.74 1.31 3.68
N ARG A 90 -12.33 1.71 4.81
CA ARG A 90 -11.77 1.63 6.16
C ARG A 90 -12.77 0.89 7.02
N VAL A 91 -12.50 -0.38 7.33
CA VAL A 91 -13.46 -1.30 7.95
C VAL A 91 -12.98 -1.65 9.37
N PRO A 92 -13.83 -1.55 10.40
CA PRO A 92 -13.48 -2.06 11.72
C PRO A 92 -13.10 -3.55 11.65
N PHE A 93 -11.98 -3.93 12.23
CA PHE A 93 -11.48 -5.30 12.18
C PHE A 93 -12.52 -6.32 12.67
N ARG A 94 -13.27 -5.97 13.74
CA ARG A 94 -14.32 -6.80 14.34
C ARG A 94 -15.46 -7.15 13.35
N ASP A 95 -15.65 -6.35 12.32
CA ASP A 95 -16.70 -6.56 11.31
C ASP A 95 -16.26 -7.55 10.22
N LEU A 96 -14.96 -7.88 10.18
CA LEU A 96 -14.37 -8.81 9.22
C LEU A 96 -14.18 -10.21 9.83
N ARG A 97 -13.76 -10.25 11.09
CA ARG A 97 -13.54 -11.52 11.83
C ARG A 97 -13.46 -11.29 13.34
N PRO A 98 -13.65 -12.37 14.15
CA PRO A 98 -13.44 -12.30 15.59
C PRO A 98 -12.04 -11.78 15.93
N VAL A 99 -11.97 -10.91 16.94
CA VAL A 99 -10.69 -10.35 17.40
C VAL A 99 -10.04 -11.35 18.35
N PRO A 100 -8.89 -11.96 18.00
CA PRO A 100 -8.18 -12.84 18.92
C PRO A 100 -7.60 -12.02 20.10
N PRO A 101 -7.28 -12.65 21.23
CA PRO A 101 -6.59 -11.97 22.32
C PRO A 101 -5.28 -11.36 21.82
N HIS A 102 -5.08 -10.07 22.08
CA HIS A 102 -3.89 -9.34 21.67
C HIS A 102 -3.62 -8.17 22.63
N ARG A 103 -2.36 -7.77 22.76
CA ARG A 103 -1.95 -6.57 23.49
C ARG A 103 -1.54 -5.45 22.54
N THR A 104 -0.94 -5.83 21.42
CA THR A 104 -0.42 -4.92 20.40
C THR A 104 -0.94 -5.29 19.00
N LEU A 105 -0.80 -4.40 18.02
CA LEU A 105 -1.07 -4.74 16.61
C LEU A 105 -0.12 -5.84 16.10
N VAL A 106 1.09 -5.92 16.64
CA VAL A 106 2.06 -6.96 16.29
C VAL A 106 1.55 -8.33 16.75
N ASP A 107 1.07 -8.44 17.99
CA ASP A 107 0.50 -9.70 18.51
C ASP A 107 -0.68 -10.16 17.66
N LEU A 108 -1.56 -9.22 17.29
CA LEU A 108 -2.70 -9.51 16.41
C LEU A 108 -2.22 -9.99 15.04
N ALA A 109 -1.26 -9.31 14.43
CA ALA A 109 -0.74 -9.69 13.12
C ALA A 109 -0.03 -11.05 13.15
N VAL A 110 0.69 -11.37 14.25
CA VAL A 110 1.31 -12.69 14.45
C VAL A 110 0.23 -13.77 14.61
N ALA A 111 -0.82 -13.52 15.38
CA ALA A 111 -1.93 -14.46 15.51
C ALA A 111 -2.61 -14.72 14.16
N LEU A 112 -2.86 -13.67 13.36
CA LEU A 112 -3.40 -13.80 12.01
C LEU A 112 -2.48 -14.60 11.09
N ALA A 113 -1.17 -14.42 11.20
CA ALA A 113 -0.19 -15.14 10.39
C ALA A 113 -0.05 -16.62 10.76
N SER A 114 -0.49 -17.00 11.97
CA SER A 114 -0.48 -18.39 12.45
C SER A 114 -1.73 -19.18 12.03
N ASP A 115 -2.77 -18.50 11.59
CA ASP A 115 -3.97 -19.14 11.05
C ASP A 115 -3.70 -19.66 9.63
N GLU A 116 -4.25 -20.83 9.29
CA GLU A 116 -4.17 -21.30 7.91
C GLU A 116 -5.01 -20.41 7.00
N PRO A 117 -4.42 -19.87 5.90
CA PRO A 117 -5.16 -19.04 4.98
C PRO A 117 -6.18 -19.88 4.20
N THR A 118 -7.37 -19.35 3.98
CA THR A 118 -8.35 -19.98 3.13
C THR A 118 -7.90 -19.96 1.67
N THR A 119 -8.18 -21.05 0.93
CA THR A 119 -7.83 -21.16 -0.49
C THR A 119 -8.48 -20.09 -1.36
N GLU A 120 -9.62 -19.55 -0.92
CA GLU A 120 -10.39 -18.55 -1.64
C GLU A 120 -9.70 -17.17 -1.66
N THR A 121 -9.09 -16.79 -0.54
CA THR A 121 -8.38 -15.50 -0.38
C THR A 121 -6.87 -15.63 -0.48
N ALA A 122 -6.36 -16.84 -0.44
CA ALA A 122 -4.94 -17.14 -0.55
C ALA A 122 -4.65 -18.13 -1.69
N PRO A 123 -5.11 -17.84 -2.92
CA PRO A 123 -4.88 -18.74 -4.05
C PRO A 123 -3.39 -18.82 -4.42
N TRP A 124 -2.57 -17.93 -3.86
CA TRP A 124 -1.15 -17.82 -4.19
C TRP A 124 -0.27 -18.04 -2.96
N SER A 125 0.86 -18.68 -3.16
CA SER A 125 1.93 -18.70 -2.16
C SER A 125 2.53 -17.27 -2.00
N LEU A 126 3.18 -17.01 -0.87
CA LEU A 126 3.87 -15.73 -0.67
C LEU A 126 4.96 -15.48 -1.73
N SER A 127 5.63 -16.55 -2.20
CA SER A 127 6.62 -16.47 -3.28
C SER A 127 5.97 -16.04 -4.60
N LEU A 128 4.81 -16.59 -4.95
CA LEU A 128 4.08 -16.19 -6.15
C LEU A 128 3.57 -14.75 -6.05
N LEU A 129 3.06 -14.33 -4.88
CA LEU A 129 2.69 -12.94 -4.61
C LEU A 129 3.87 -12.00 -4.86
N SER A 130 5.03 -12.32 -4.27
CA SER A 130 6.25 -11.51 -4.42
C SER A 130 6.70 -11.45 -5.89
N HIS A 131 6.67 -12.58 -6.60
CA HIS A 131 7.03 -12.64 -8.01
C HIS A 131 6.13 -11.76 -8.88
N VAL A 132 4.80 -11.93 -8.78
CA VAL A 132 3.85 -11.15 -9.59
C VAL A 132 3.92 -9.66 -9.25
N THR A 133 3.96 -9.31 -7.96
CA THR A 133 4.09 -7.92 -7.52
C THR A 133 5.39 -7.31 -8.04
N GLY A 134 6.52 -8.02 -7.91
CA GLY A 134 7.83 -7.55 -8.37
C GLY A 134 7.89 -7.37 -9.88
N ALA A 135 7.35 -8.31 -10.65
CA ALA A 135 7.31 -8.22 -12.11
C ALA A 135 6.46 -7.00 -12.58
N LEU A 136 5.29 -6.79 -11.98
CA LEU A 136 4.42 -5.64 -12.29
C LEU A 136 5.07 -4.32 -11.85
N ALA A 137 5.71 -4.27 -10.69
CA ALA A 137 6.45 -3.11 -10.22
C ALA A 137 7.65 -2.77 -11.11
N GLY A 138 8.29 -3.79 -11.69
CA GLY A 138 9.34 -3.66 -12.72
C GLY A 138 8.84 -3.22 -14.08
N GLY A 139 7.51 -3.06 -14.25
CA GLY A 139 6.90 -2.59 -15.50
C GLY A 139 6.59 -3.70 -16.53
N ALA A 140 6.73 -4.98 -16.16
CA ALA A 140 6.43 -6.08 -17.06
C ALA A 140 5.00 -6.00 -17.63
N ALA A 141 4.84 -6.40 -18.88
CA ALA A 141 3.52 -6.46 -19.53
C ALA A 141 2.65 -7.52 -18.84
N VAL A 142 1.36 -7.23 -18.69
CA VAL A 142 0.40 -8.14 -18.02
C VAL A 142 0.36 -9.51 -18.69
N SER A 143 0.42 -9.56 -20.02
CA SER A 143 0.47 -10.82 -20.78
C SER A 143 1.73 -11.63 -20.50
N HIS A 144 2.87 -10.96 -20.32
CA HIS A 144 4.13 -11.60 -19.98
C HIS A 144 4.07 -12.22 -18.58
N VAL A 145 3.58 -11.46 -17.58
CA VAL A 145 3.39 -11.98 -16.22
C VAL A 145 2.43 -13.16 -16.19
N ALA A 146 1.31 -13.10 -16.93
CA ALA A 146 0.38 -14.21 -17.05
C ALA A 146 1.07 -15.47 -17.61
N GLY A 147 1.86 -15.32 -18.68
CA GLY A 147 2.64 -16.42 -19.26
C GLY A 147 3.66 -17.03 -18.29
N GLN A 148 4.36 -16.20 -17.50
CA GLN A 148 5.35 -16.67 -16.51
C GLN A 148 4.71 -17.56 -15.41
N VAL A 149 3.46 -17.30 -15.05
CA VAL A 149 2.74 -18.08 -14.03
C VAL A 149 1.83 -19.15 -14.61
N GLY A 150 1.89 -19.40 -15.94
CA GLY A 150 1.09 -20.41 -16.62
C GLY A 150 -0.41 -20.08 -16.71
N TRP A 151 -0.80 -18.81 -16.65
CA TRP A 151 -2.19 -18.37 -16.68
C TRP A 151 -2.55 -17.59 -17.92
N SER A 152 -3.85 -17.61 -18.26
CA SER A 152 -4.40 -16.66 -19.21
C SER A 152 -4.47 -15.25 -18.60
N ALA A 153 -4.47 -14.22 -19.44
CA ALA A 153 -4.65 -12.83 -18.98
C ALA A 153 -5.98 -12.66 -18.19
N ARG A 154 -7.05 -13.37 -18.58
CA ARG A 154 -8.33 -13.37 -17.87
C ARG A 154 -8.22 -14.00 -16.47
N THR A 155 -7.48 -15.09 -16.35
CA THR A 155 -7.22 -15.73 -15.05
C THR A 155 -6.43 -14.79 -14.15
N LEU A 156 -5.34 -14.20 -14.66
CA LEU A 156 -4.53 -13.25 -13.90
C LEU A 156 -5.38 -12.03 -13.48
N GLN A 157 -6.23 -11.49 -14.37
CA GLN A 157 -7.15 -10.39 -14.06
C GLN A 157 -8.06 -10.73 -12.87
N ARG A 158 -8.71 -11.89 -12.90
CA ARG A 158 -9.61 -12.34 -11.83
C ARG A 158 -8.86 -12.53 -10.52
N GLN A 159 -7.73 -13.23 -10.56
CA GLN A 159 -6.92 -13.50 -9.38
C GLN A 159 -6.38 -12.22 -8.74
N CYS A 160 -5.85 -11.28 -9.54
CA CYS A 160 -5.39 -9.99 -9.03
C CYS A 160 -6.54 -9.20 -8.37
N THR A 161 -7.77 -9.27 -8.90
CA THR A 161 -8.92 -8.59 -8.30
C THR A 161 -9.22 -9.12 -6.89
N VAL A 162 -9.13 -10.43 -6.67
CA VAL A 162 -9.32 -11.05 -5.35
C VAL A 162 -8.18 -10.66 -4.40
N VAL A 163 -6.95 -10.76 -4.89
CA VAL A 163 -5.73 -10.65 -4.06
C VAL A 163 -5.34 -9.21 -3.78
N TYR A 164 -5.45 -8.30 -4.76
CA TYR A 164 -5.01 -6.90 -4.64
C TYR A 164 -6.16 -5.89 -4.64
N GLY A 165 -7.40 -6.33 -4.81
CA GLY A 165 -8.57 -5.46 -4.91
C GLY A 165 -8.82 -4.88 -6.29
N TYR A 166 -7.91 -5.06 -7.25
CA TYR A 166 -8.00 -4.56 -8.62
C TYR A 166 -7.14 -5.40 -9.58
N GLY A 167 -7.37 -5.19 -10.89
CA GLY A 167 -6.65 -5.94 -11.91
C GLY A 167 -5.16 -5.58 -12.02
N PRO A 168 -4.37 -6.43 -12.72
CA PRO A 168 -2.92 -6.29 -12.80
C PRO A 168 -2.47 -4.98 -13.49
N ALA A 169 -3.27 -4.45 -14.43
CA ALA A 169 -2.96 -3.16 -15.07
C ALA A 169 -3.04 -1.99 -14.08
N THR A 170 -4.07 -2.00 -13.22
CA THR A 170 -4.23 -1.00 -12.15
C THR A 170 -3.13 -1.15 -11.11
N LEU A 171 -2.81 -2.37 -10.67
CA LEU A 171 -1.70 -2.61 -9.74
C LEU A 171 -0.38 -2.09 -10.31
N ARG A 172 -0.04 -2.42 -11.56
CA ARG A 172 1.17 -1.93 -12.23
C ARG A 172 1.22 -0.40 -12.27
N ARG A 173 0.07 0.24 -12.54
CA ARG A 173 -0.05 1.71 -12.55
C ARG A 173 0.23 2.30 -11.16
N ILE A 174 -0.35 1.74 -10.11
CA ILE A 174 -0.17 2.18 -8.72
C ILE A 174 1.28 1.96 -8.27
N LEU A 175 1.89 0.82 -8.56
CA LEU A 175 3.28 0.54 -8.19
C LEU A 175 4.27 1.45 -8.94
N ARG A 176 4.00 1.80 -10.20
CA ARG A 176 4.75 2.80 -10.96
C ARG A 176 4.63 4.19 -10.31
N PHE A 177 3.41 4.60 -9.97
CA PHE A 177 3.16 5.86 -9.26
C PHE A 177 3.90 5.91 -7.92
N ARG A 178 3.80 4.87 -7.11
CA ARG A 178 4.54 4.73 -5.86
C ARG A 178 6.04 4.94 -6.06
N ARG A 179 6.63 4.30 -7.09
CA ARG A 179 8.04 4.50 -7.45
C ARG A 179 8.34 5.95 -7.79
N ALA A 180 7.47 6.61 -8.56
CA ALA A 180 7.64 8.02 -8.91
C ALA A 180 7.59 8.93 -7.68
N VAL A 181 6.63 8.73 -6.76
CA VAL A 181 6.52 9.50 -5.51
C VAL A 181 7.78 9.37 -4.67
N ARG A 182 8.35 8.16 -4.56
CA ARG A 182 9.62 7.96 -3.85
C ARG A 182 10.76 8.74 -4.51
N LEU A 183 10.94 8.61 -5.82
CA LEU A 183 12.00 9.32 -6.55
C LEU A 183 11.85 10.86 -6.46
N LEU A 184 10.61 11.36 -6.42
CA LEU A 184 10.35 12.79 -6.17
C LEU A 184 10.75 13.19 -4.74
N GLY A 185 10.46 12.33 -3.76
CA GLY A 185 10.87 12.51 -2.37
C GLY A 185 12.40 12.51 -2.20
N ASP A 186 13.10 11.73 -3.02
CA ASP A 186 14.59 11.72 -3.09
C ASP A 186 15.16 12.97 -3.80
N GLY A 187 14.30 13.91 -4.24
CA GLY A 187 14.70 15.19 -4.84
C GLY A 187 15.03 15.13 -6.34
N LEU A 188 14.76 14.01 -7.03
CA LEU A 188 15.07 13.90 -8.45
C LEU A 188 14.23 14.87 -9.31
N PRO A 189 14.79 15.41 -10.40
CA PRO A 189 14.04 16.19 -11.39
C PRO A 189 12.92 15.35 -12.02
N SER A 190 11.78 15.99 -12.34
CA SER A 190 10.60 15.26 -12.87
C SER A 190 10.85 14.57 -14.22
N THR A 191 11.77 15.08 -15.03
CA THR A 191 12.21 14.43 -16.28
C THR A 191 12.92 13.10 -15.99
N GLU A 192 13.79 13.08 -15.00
CA GLU A 192 14.51 11.90 -14.57
C GLU A 192 13.59 10.89 -13.84
N VAL A 193 12.67 11.40 -13.04
CA VAL A 193 11.62 10.59 -12.41
C VAL A 193 10.77 9.90 -13.46
N ALA A 194 10.32 10.60 -14.51
CA ALA A 194 9.56 10.03 -15.60
C ALA A 194 10.31 8.85 -16.24
N ALA A 195 11.56 9.06 -16.62
CA ALA A 195 12.39 8.02 -17.23
C ALA A 195 12.61 6.82 -16.29
N ARG A 196 13.03 7.07 -15.03
CA ARG A 196 13.34 6.01 -14.07
C ARG A 196 12.11 5.24 -13.57
N ALA A 197 10.97 5.91 -13.47
CA ALA A 197 9.72 5.26 -13.06
C ALA A 197 9.01 4.52 -14.20
N GLY A 198 9.43 4.70 -15.46
CA GLY A 198 8.85 4.02 -16.62
C GLY A 198 7.62 4.74 -17.20
N TYR A 199 7.61 6.08 -17.13
CA TYR A 199 6.68 6.93 -17.90
C TYR A 199 7.26 7.24 -19.27
N ALA A 200 6.38 7.41 -20.26
CA ALA A 200 6.81 7.75 -21.62
C ALA A 200 7.51 9.12 -21.66
N ASP A 201 6.99 10.08 -20.90
CA ASP A 201 7.47 11.45 -20.83
C ASP A 201 7.02 12.14 -19.52
N GLN A 202 7.49 13.36 -19.30
CA GLN A 202 7.11 14.18 -18.15
C GLN A 202 5.62 14.56 -18.15
N PRO A 203 4.98 14.96 -19.26
CA PRO A 203 3.53 15.18 -19.32
C PRO A 203 2.71 13.94 -18.89
N HIS A 204 3.12 12.73 -19.28
CA HIS A 204 2.47 11.50 -18.85
C HIS A 204 2.58 11.32 -17.33
N LEU A 205 3.78 11.53 -16.74
CA LEU A 205 3.97 11.53 -15.29
C LEU A 205 3.04 12.53 -14.61
N HIS A 206 2.97 13.77 -15.09
CA HIS A 206 2.13 14.81 -14.50
C HIS A 206 0.64 14.43 -14.51
N ARG A 207 0.12 13.95 -15.64
CA ARG A 207 -1.29 13.52 -15.75
C ARG A 207 -1.60 12.40 -14.77
N GLU A 208 -0.75 11.37 -14.72
CA GLU A 208 -0.99 10.22 -13.83
C GLU A 208 -0.87 10.59 -12.35
N VAL A 209 0.05 11.47 -12.00
CA VAL A 209 0.15 12.01 -10.63
C VAL A 209 -1.12 12.76 -10.26
N CYS A 210 -1.62 13.68 -11.12
CA CYS A 210 -2.87 14.39 -10.85
C CYS A 210 -4.05 13.44 -10.66
N GLU A 211 -4.15 12.39 -11.48
CA GLU A 211 -5.24 11.42 -11.38
C GLU A 211 -5.17 10.57 -10.11
N LEU A 212 -3.97 10.11 -9.72
CA LEU A 212 -3.82 9.21 -8.57
C LEU A 212 -3.69 9.95 -7.24
N ALA A 213 -3.01 11.10 -7.21
CA ALA A 213 -2.81 11.89 -6.00
C ALA A 213 -3.90 12.94 -5.77
N GLY A 214 -4.68 13.30 -6.79
CA GLY A 214 -5.68 14.36 -6.71
C GLY A 214 -5.09 15.76 -6.56
N VAL A 215 -3.77 15.91 -6.75
CA VAL A 215 -3.04 17.19 -6.67
C VAL A 215 -1.95 17.23 -7.73
N PRO A 216 -1.52 18.44 -8.16
CA PRO A 216 -0.39 18.59 -9.08
C PRO A 216 0.92 18.02 -8.49
N LEU A 217 1.81 17.57 -9.37
CA LEU A 217 3.12 17.03 -9.00
C LEU A 217 3.95 18.02 -8.18
N ALA A 218 3.82 19.32 -8.44
CA ALA A 218 4.52 20.36 -7.68
C ALA A 218 4.15 20.33 -6.18
N SER A 219 2.89 20.06 -5.84
CA SER A 219 2.43 19.95 -4.45
C SER A 219 3.07 18.76 -3.75
N LEU A 220 3.21 17.61 -4.43
CA LEU A 220 3.89 16.43 -3.85
C LEU A 220 5.37 16.71 -3.54
N ARG A 221 6.04 17.55 -4.35
CA ARG A 221 7.45 17.95 -4.11
C ARG A 221 7.61 18.88 -2.93
N GLN A 222 6.71 19.84 -2.74
CA GLN A 222 6.76 20.80 -1.64
C GLN A 222 6.59 20.10 -0.29
N ASP A 223 5.70 19.13 -0.22
CA ASP A 223 5.47 18.34 0.99
C ASP A 223 6.66 17.42 1.33
N SER A 224 7.50 17.08 0.35
CA SER A 224 8.71 16.26 0.54
C SER A 224 9.95 17.09 0.97
N SER A 225 10.01 18.38 0.67
CA SER A 225 11.22 19.21 0.81
C SER A 225 11.28 20.07 2.06
N GLY A 226 10.26 20.13 2.90
CA GLY A 226 10.33 20.96 4.12
C GLY A 226 9.27 20.58 5.13
N ALA A 227 9.62 20.53 6.40
CA ALA A 227 8.79 20.54 7.61
C ALA A 227 7.43 19.85 7.63
N ASN A 228 6.90 19.35 6.51
CA ASN A 228 5.56 18.84 6.33
C ASN A 228 5.50 17.43 5.72
N ARG A 229 6.46 16.55 6.09
CA ARG A 229 6.34 15.09 5.83
C ARG A 229 5.10 14.46 6.50
N SER A 230 4.38 15.27 7.28
CA SER A 230 3.19 14.87 8.04
C SER A 230 1.89 14.91 7.24
N THR A 231 1.85 15.47 6.03
CA THR A 231 0.62 15.57 5.24
C THR A 231 0.50 14.54 4.13
N GLN A 232 1.56 13.78 3.87
CA GLN A 232 1.55 12.67 2.91
C GLN A 232 2.08 11.42 3.59
N LEU A 233 1.35 10.32 3.44
CA LEU A 233 1.83 8.99 3.76
C LEU A 233 2.53 8.45 2.51
N PRO A 234 3.87 8.57 2.38
CA PRO A 234 4.55 7.92 1.29
C PRO A 234 4.55 6.42 1.54
N SER A 235 4.26 5.69 0.51
CA SER A 235 4.54 4.29 0.47
C SER A 235 6.05 4.08 0.43
N GLY A 236 6.62 3.60 1.52
CA GLY A 236 7.94 2.98 1.54
C GLY A 236 9.14 3.89 1.70
N SER A 237 9.89 3.60 2.75
CA SER A 237 11.31 3.81 2.98
C SER A 237 11.78 5.23 3.28
N ALA A 238 11.69 5.61 4.55
CA ALA A 238 12.81 6.30 5.15
C ALA A 238 13.44 5.32 6.15
N THR A 239 14.57 4.75 5.78
CA THR A 239 15.46 4.10 6.72
C THR A 239 15.93 5.17 7.69
N VAL A 240 15.51 5.06 8.94
CA VAL A 240 16.16 5.81 10.03
C VAL A 240 17.28 4.92 10.53
N ALA A 241 18.49 5.39 10.35
CA ALA A 241 19.66 4.85 11.02
C ALA A 241 19.58 5.04 12.54
#